data_d35d01e109bd175b3d2dc0ed3c4c9f6d
#
_entry.id   d35d01e109bd175b3d2dc0ed3c4c9f6d
#
_cell.length_a   1.000
_cell.length_b   1.000
_cell.length_c   1.000
_cell.angle_alpha   90.00
_cell.angle_beta   90.00
_cell.angle_gamma   90.00
#
_symmetry.space_group_name_H-M   'P 1'
#
loop_
_entity.id
_entity.type
_entity.pdbx_description
1 polymer ?
#
loop_
_entity_poly.entity_id
_entity_poly.type
_entity_poly.pdbx_seq_one_letter_code
_entity_poly.pdbx_strand_id
1 'polypeptide(L)'
;MKDIRFFLGQIGLWTVCILLLSACGTARPSKVHTELPRTAAQNRLYDYYYTEAVKQKILGHHDESFQLLQYCRELNPQAGETLYDLGMYALLMRQDTLAEEYLLRAATLEPDNIWYRETLSSYYLSRSEWGKAQECLEEMIRLNPKRSDVMMHLVNLYQNEKKYAQAIGVLNRVETLEGKSLQLAMEKYWLYMQLKEKEKAYGELKSLIAEYPNDLSYQVVLGREYLVNNEIDLARQIFDDVAKKEPNNTFLLQAEMDYAQVVKNDSLFQASLNRILFGKEVDQQTKWSVMKAYAAQQPEDSLYQLRVKQTFKKLLAEPETGAEIWMLYAVYQITQKESPDSIEPTWNRVLQLQPDNQAALQELLRISISKQNFRKIERLCDKAVQYYPDMVVFYYYKAMAHYQLDEKKQAVATIELGVQQEIKDEDKGMISDMYSILGDLYHEQKLQEKSYAAYDSALVYNSQNLGALNNYAYFLSLENKDLDKAQEMSFKTVQAESDNVVYLDTYAWILFLKEKYTEAKVYMDKIVGYYENEPESEKEKESKASVSGGVLEHAGDIYFMCGEADKALKYWKIAQEMGDVSPLLSEKLKQKKYIAP
;
A
#
# COMPACT_ATOMS: atom_id res chain seq x y z
N MET A 1 -18.37 1.93 -15.67
CA MET A 1 -19.37 1.83 -14.60
C MET A 1 -20.42 2.97 -14.57
N LYS A 2 -20.24 4.06 -15.30
CA LYS A 2 -21.30 5.11 -15.42
C LYS A 2 -22.34 4.78 -16.48
N ASP A 3 -21.97 4.05 -17.53
CA ASP A 3 -22.85 3.78 -18.67
C ASP A 3 -23.83 2.61 -18.44
N ILE A 4 -23.53 1.72 -17.50
CA ILE A 4 -24.44 0.61 -17.12
C ILE A 4 -25.70 1.12 -16.36
N ARG A 5 -25.65 2.28 -15.76
CA ARG A 5 -26.82 2.88 -15.05
C ARG A 5 -27.88 3.48 -15.99
N PHE A 6 -27.51 3.78 -17.23
CA PHE A 6 -28.45 4.35 -18.20
C PHE A 6 -29.33 3.26 -18.86
N PHE A 7 -28.82 2.03 -18.98
CA PHE A 7 -29.55 0.93 -19.60
C PHE A 7 -30.62 0.27 -18.70
N LEU A 8 -30.48 0.37 -17.37
CA LEU A 8 -31.46 -0.15 -16.40
C LEU A 8 -32.75 0.66 -16.31
N GLY A 9 -32.81 1.86 -16.90
CA GLY A 9 -33.98 2.73 -16.88
C GLY A 9 -35.02 2.45 -17.97
N GLN A 10 -34.66 1.73 -19.02
CA GLN A 10 -35.59 1.49 -20.15
C GLN A 10 -36.24 0.10 -20.17
N ILE A 11 -35.74 -0.87 -19.39
CA ILE A 11 -36.32 -2.23 -19.31
C ILE A 11 -37.52 -2.28 -18.33
N GLY A 12 -37.74 -1.25 -17.53
CA GLY A 12 -38.82 -1.18 -16.54
C GLY A 12 -40.22 -0.91 -17.06
N LEU A 13 -40.42 -0.74 -18.39
CA LEU A 13 -41.73 -0.31 -18.92
C LEU A 13 -42.47 -1.36 -19.78
N TRP A 14 -41.98 -2.59 -19.92
CA TRP A 14 -42.59 -3.64 -20.75
C TRP A 14 -43.06 -4.88 -19.95
N THR A 15 -43.10 -4.88 -18.63
CA THR A 15 -43.49 -6.03 -17.80
C THR A 15 -44.82 -5.89 -17.06
N VAL A 16 -45.75 -5.05 -17.53
CA VAL A 16 -47.07 -4.83 -16.87
C VAL A 16 -48.26 -5.34 -17.71
N CYS A 17 -48.06 -6.11 -18.73
CA CYS A 17 -49.18 -6.70 -19.51
C CYS A 17 -48.99 -8.20 -19.78
N ILE A 18 -48.98 -9.11 -18.80
CA ILE A 18 -49.43 -10.50 -18.92
C ILE A 18 -49.56 -11.08 -17.50
N LEU A 19 -50.64 -10.74 -16.86
CA LEU A 19 -51.23 -11.52 -15.77
C LEU A 19 -52.70 -11.52 -16.02
N LEU A 20 -53.20 -12.68 -16.44
CA LEU A 20 -54.51 -13.25 -16.28
C LEU A 20 -54.78 -14.25 -17.40
N LEU A 21 -54.55 -15.53 -17.14
CA LEU A 21 -55.38 -16.66 -17.59
C LEU A 21 -54.86 -17.93 -16.91
N SER A 22 -55.39 -18.21 -15.74
CA SER A 22 -55.35 -19.54 -15.10
C SER A 22 -56.37 -20.42 -15.73
N ALA A 23 -55.98 -21.57 -16.30
CA ALA A 23 -56.85 -22.69 -16.51
C ALA A 23 -56.07 -24.01 -16.48
N CYS A 24 -56.52 -24.95 -15.69
CA CYS A 24 -56.10 -26.34 -15.60
C CYS A 24 -55.89 -27.02 -16.96
N GLY A 25 -54.77 -27.76 -17.10
CA GLY A 25 -54.53 -28.63 -18.23
C GLY A 25 -53.46 -29.67 -17.89
N THR A 26 -53.91 -30.88 -17.69
CA THR A 26 -53.22 -32.18 -17.63
C THR A 26 -51.83 -32.23 -18.23
N ALA A 27 -50.88 -32.77 -17.46
CA ALA A 27 -49.53 -33.08 -17.89
C ALA A 27 -49.52 -33.99 -19.13
N ARG A 28 -49.06 -33.44 -20.27
CA ARG A 28 -48.65 -34.24 -21.42
C ARG A 28 -47.16 -34.54 -21.31
N PRO A 29 -46.71 -35.76 -21.64
CA PRO A 29 -45.28 -36.04 -21.65
C PRO A 29 -44.61 -35.15 -22.69
N SER A 30 -43.52 -34.49 -22.29
CA SER A 30 -42.73 -33.66 -23.18
C SER A 30 -42.21 -34.51 -24.34
N LYS A 31 -42.63 -34.15 -25.54
CA LYS A 31 -41.97 -34.67 -26.74
C LYS A 31 -40.50 -34.21 -26.70
N VAL A 32 -39.61 -35.18 -26.67
CA VAL A 32 -38.23 -34.96 -27.06
C VAL A 32 -38.26 -34.44 -28.49
N HIS A 33 -38.09 -33.13 -28.67
CA HIS A 33 -37.82 -32.56 -29.99
C HIS A 33 -36.44 -33.06 -30.40
N THR A 34 -36.40 -34.08 -31.23
CA THR A 34 -35.23 -34.40 -32.07
C THR A 34 -35.07 -33.24 -33.04
N GLU A 35 -34.23 -32.28 -32.67
CA GLU A 35 -33.85 -31.18 -33.57
C GLU A 35 -33.19 -31.79 -34.82
N LEU A 36 -33.62 -31.34 -35.99
CA LEU A 36 -33.00 -31.73 -37.27
C LEU A 36 -31.51 -31.29 -37.24
N PRO A 37 -30.59 -32.12 -37.76
CA PRO A 37 -29.18 -31.76 -37.81
C PRO A 37 -29.01 -30.43 -38.57
N ARG A 38 -28.27 -29.49 -37.96
CA ARG A 38 -28.00 -28.18 -38.55
C ARG A 38 -27.29 -28.32 -39.90
N THR A 39 -27.66 -27.46 -40.83
CA THR A 39 -27.01 -27.40 -42.14
C THR A 39 -25.58 -26.84 -42.01
N ALA A 40 -24.72 -27.18 -42.98
CA ALA A 40 -23.36 -26.65 -43.05
C ALA A 40 -23.30 -25.10 -43.11
N ALA A 41 -24.37 -24.48 -43.64
CA ALA A 41 -24.50 -23.01 -43.67
C ALA A 41 -24.80 -22.43 -42.27
N GLN A 42 -25.68 -23.09 -41.52
CA GLN A 42 -25.99 -22.66 -40.13
C GLN A 42 -24.80 -22.83 -39.21
N ASN A 43 -24.00 -23.89 -39.35
CA ASN A 43 -22.78 -24.07 -38.58
C ASN A 43 -21.75 -22.94 -38.86
N ARG A 44 -21.51 -22.64 -40.16
CA ARG A 44 -20.60 -21.54 -40.55
C ARG A 44 -21.05 -20.19 -40.03
N LEU A 45 -22.36 -19.94 -39.98
CA LEU A 45 -22.93 -18.70 -39.44
C LEU A 45 -22.71 -18.62 -37.94
N TYR A 46 -22.92 -19.71 -37.23
CA TYR A 46 -22.64 -19.81 -35.79
C TYR A 46 -21.15 -19.56 -35.51
N ASP A 47 -20.24 -20.25 -36.18
CA ASP A 47 -18.80 -20.13 -36.00
C ASP A 47 -18.31 -18.70 -36.23
N TYR A 48 -18.86 -18.01 -37.24
CA TYR A 48 -18.54 -16.62 -37.52
C TYR A 48 -18.93 -15.70 -36.35
N TYR A 49 -20.17 -15.78 -35.89
CA TYR A 49 -20.64 -14.89 -34.82
C TYR A 49 -20.02 -15.24 -33.47
N TYR A 50 -19.77 -16.51 -33.19
CA TYR A 50 -19.07 -16.88 -31.95
C TYR A 50 -17.63 -16.38 -31.95
N THR A 51 -16.91 -16.52 -33.06
CA THR A 51 -15.55 -15.97 -33.19
C THR A 51 -15.55 -14.45 -33.02
N GLU A 52 -16.50 -13.76 -33.61
CA GLU A 52 -16.61 -12.30 -33.43
C GLU A 52 -16.97 -11.91 -31.98
N ALA A 53 -17.86 -12.67 -31.33
CA ALA A 53 -18.19 -12.47 -29.91
C ALA A 53 -16.95 -12.60 -29.01
N VAL A 54 -16.14 -13.64 -29.22
CA VAL A 54 -14.88 -13.85 -28.47
C VAL A 54 -13.89 -12.70 -28.73
N LYS A 55 -13.77 -12.26 -29.99
CA LYS A 55 -12.92 -11.10 -30.34
C LYS A 55 -13.38 -9.83 -29.63
N GLN A 56 -14.67 -9.50 -29.64
CA GLN A 56 -15.20 -8.33 -28.94
C GLN A 56 -14.98 -8.43 -27.44
N LYS A 57 -15.09 -9.61 -26.83
CA LYS A 57 -14.76 -9.89 -25.43
C LYS A 57 -13.31 -9.56 -25.12
N ILE A 58 -12.36 -9.98 -25.98
CA ILE A 58 -10.92 -9.70 -25.81
C ILE A 58 -10.61 -8.21 -25.94
N LEU A 59 -11.32 -7.49 -26.82
CA LEU A 59 -11.17 -6.05 -27.01
C LEU A 59 -11.83 -5.22 -25.89
N GLY A 60 -12.53 -5.86 -24.96
CA GLY A 60 -13.23 -5.17 -23.87
C GLY A 60 -14.61 -4.62 -24.24
N HIS A 61 -15.11 -4.91 -25.44
CA HIS A 61 -16.43 -4.51 -25.92
C HIS A 61 -17.48 -5.53 -25.43
N HIS A 62 -17.77 -5.49 -24.14
CA HIS A 62 -18.57 -6.52 -23.47
C HIS A 62 -20.03 -6.53 -23.91
N ASP A 63 -20.63 -5.38 -24.23
CA ASP A 63 -22.03 -5.27 -24.66
C ASP A 63 -22.24 -5.91 -26.03
N GLU A 64 -21.34 -5.65 -26.98
CA GLU A 64 -21.35 -6.25 -28.32
C GLU A 64 -21.11 -7.75 -28.24
N SER A 65 -20.15 -8.18 -27.43
CA SER A 65 -19.90 -9.62 -27.22
C SER A 65 -21.14 -10.33 -26.69
N PHE A 66 -21.79 -9.75 -25.67
CA PHE A 66 -23.00 -10.34 -25.08
C PHE A 66 -24.16 -10.46 -26.08
N GLN A 67 -24.40 -9.43 -26.91
CA GLN A 67 -25.42 -9.48 -27.96
C GLN A 67 -25.13 -10.56 -29.00
N LEU A 68 -23.89 -10.68 -29.43
CA LEU A 68 -23.45 -11.72 -30.35
C LEU A 68 -23.64 -13.13 -29.78
N LEU A 69 -23.32 -13.33 -28.49
CA LEU A 69 -23.52 -14.59 -27.77
C LEU A 69 -25.02 -14.94 -27.65
N GLN A 70 -25.90 -13.96 -27.44
CA GLN A 70 -27.35 -14.19 -27.44
C GLN A 70 -27.81 -14.70 -28.82
N TYR A 71 -27.31 -14.10 -29.89
CA TYR A 71 -27.60 -14.54 -31.24
C TYR A 71 -27.01 -15.94 -31.52
N CYS A 72 -25.81 -16.23 -31.04
CA CYS A 72 -25.22 -17.57 -31.11
C CYS A 72 -26.10 -18.63 -30.43
N ARG A 73 -26.68 -18.30 -29.25
CA ARG A 73 -27.62 -19.18 -28.55
C ARG A 73 -28.90 -19.44 -29.35
N GLU A 74 -29.41 -18.46 -30.10
CA GLU A 74 -30.55 -18.67 -30.98
C GLU A 74 -30.21 -19.61 -32.16
N LEU A 75 -29.00 -19.46 -32.71
CA LEU A 75 -28.50 -20.31 -33.78
C LEU A 75 -28.17 -21.74 -33.31
N ASN A 76 -27.64 -21.87 -32.11
CA ASN A 76 -27.26 -23.13 -31.49
C ASN A 76 -27.55 -23.14 -29.97
N PRO A 77 -28.78 -23.54 -29.57
CA PRO A 77 -29.15 -23.58 -28.14
C PRO A 77 -28.39 -24.62 -27.30
N GLN A 78 -27.66 -25.55 -27.96
CA GLN A 78 -26.90 -26.64 -27.34
C GLN A 78 -25.38 -26.43 -27.43
N ALA A 79 -24.92 -25.25 -27.79
CA ALA A 79 -23.50 -24.92 -27.77
C ALA A 79 -23.02 -24.68 -26.36
N GLY A 80 -22.22 -25.59 -25.81
CA GLY A 80 -21.71 -25.49 -24.43
C GLY A 80 -20.88 -24.24 -24.22
N GLU A 81 -20.02 -23.89 -25.17
CA GLU A 81 -19.18 -22.72 -25.15
C GLU A 81 -19.97 -21.41 -25.11
N THR A 82 -21.07 -21.32 -25.89
CA THR A 82 -21.94 -20.12 -25.85
C THR A 82 -22.68 -20.00 -24.51
N LEU A 83 -23.20 -21.12 -24.01
CA LEU A 83 -23.89 -21.14 -22.71
C LEU A 83 -22.92 -20.80 -21.57
N TYR A 84 -21.70 -21.31 -21.63
CA TYR A 84 -20.68 -20.98 -20.65
C TYR A 84 -20.38 -19.47 -20.63
N ASP A 85 -20.10 -18.86 -21.78
CA ASP A 85 -19.83 -17.43 -21.88
C ASP A 85 -21.02 -16.57 -21.43
N LEU A 86 -22.26 -16.96 -21.80
CA LEU A 86 -23.47 -16.28 -21.30
C LEU A 86 -23.65 -16.46 -19.78
N GLY A 87 -23.30 -17.63 -19.25
CA GLY A 87 -23.27 -17.87 -17.81
C GLY A 87 -22.29 -16.95 -17.07
N MET A 88 -21.10 -16.74 -17.65
CA MET A 88 -20.11 -15.80 -17.12
C MET A 88 -20.62 -14.35 -17.15
N TYR A 89 -21.28 -13.92 -18.21
CA TYR A 89 -21.93 -12.61 -18.25
C TYR A 89 -23.07 -12.48 -17.25
N ALA A 90 -23.88 -13.54 -17.07
CA ALA A 90 -24.93 -13.56 -16.05
C ALA A 90 -24.38 -13.40 -14.62
N LEU A 91 -23.21 -14.01 -14.33
CA LEU A 91 -22.49 -13.80 -13.06
C LEU A 91 -22.08 -12.33 -12.87
N LEU A 92 -21.51 -11.72 -13.90
CA LEU A 92 -21.11 -10.30 -13.87
C LEU A 92 -22.33 -9.38 -13.65
N MET A 93 -23.48 -9.72 -14.23
CA MET A 93 -24.73 -8.99 -14.08
C MET A 93 -25.51 -9.34 -12.79
N ARG A 94 -24.99 -10.24 -11.95
CA ARG A 94 -25.64 -10.75 -10.73
C ARG A 94 -27.02 -11.38 -10.97
N GLN A 95 -27.17 -12.03 -12.12
CA GLN A 95 -28.37 -12.78 -12.49
C GLN A 95 -28.19 -14.25 -12.12
N ASP A 96 -28.14 -14.53 -10.83
CA ASP A 96 -27.72 -15.81 -10.27
C ASP A 96 -28.45 -17.02 -10.85
N THR A 97 -29.78 -16.96 -10.94
CA THR A 97 -30.59 -18.07 -11.48
C THR A 97 -30.23 -18.39 -12.94
N LEU A 98 -30.01 -17.35 -13.74
CA LEU A 98 -29.65 -17.50 -15.14
C LEU A 98 -28.22 -18.00 -15.30
N ALA A 99 -27.31 -17.53 -14.45
CA ALA A 99 -25.94 -18.01 -14.40
C ALA A 99 -25.87 -19.52 -14.10
N GLU A 100 -26.59 -19.96 -13.06
CA GLU A 100 -26.68 -21.39 -12.70
C GLU A 100 -27.23 -22.21 -13.87
N GLU A 101 -28.34 -21.78 -14.47
CA GLU A 101 -28.95 -22.49 -15.62
C GLU A 101 -27.94 -22.67 -16.75
N TYR A 102 -27.26 -21.60 -17.16
CA TYR A 102 -26.35 -21.66 -18.30
C TYR A 102 -25.08 -22.45 -17.99
N LEU A 103 -24.47 -22.25 -16.82
CA LEU A 103 -23.26 -22.99 -16.44
C LEU A 103 -23.54 -24.49 -16.27
N LEU A 104 -24.66 -24.85 -15.64
CA LEU A 104 -25.08 -26.26 -15.48
C LEU A 104 -25.34 -26.92 -16.83
N ARG A 105 -26.04 -26.25 -17.75
CA ARG A 105 -26.28 -26.76 -19.11
C ARG A 105 -24.97 -26.92 -19.88
N ALA A 106 -24.05 -25.94 -19.83
CA ALA A 106 -22.75 -26.05 -20.48
C ALA A 106 -21.98 -27.28 -19.96
N ALA A 107 -21.88 -27.45 -18.63
CA ALA A 107 -21.23 -28.61 -18.03
C ALA A 107 -21.90 -29.95 -18.30
N THR A 108 -23.21 -29.95 -18.59
CA THR A 108 -23.96 -31.16 -18.93
C THR A 108 -23.79 -31.56 -20.42
N LEU A 109 -23.75 -30.56 -21.31
CA LEU A 109 -23.57 -30.75 -22.74
C LEU A 109 -22.16 -31.22 -23.11
N GLU A 110 -21.17 -30.70 -22.39
CA GLU A 110 -19.77 -31.03 -22.60
C GLU A 110 -19.14 -31.56 -21.29
N PRO A 111 -19.45 -32.80 -20.89
CA PRO A 111 -19.02 -33.36 -19.62
C PRO A 111 -17.49 -33.49 -19.49
N ASP A 112 -16.79 -33.64 -20.62
CA ASP A 112 -15.33 -33.73 -20.66
C ASP A 112 -14.63 -32.36 -20.53
N ASN A 113 -15.37 -31.26 -20.65
CA ASN A 113 -14.84 -29.91 -20.48
C ASN A 113 -14.78 -29.55 -19.00
N ILE A 114 -13.62 -29.76 -18.43
CA ILE A 114 -13.38 -29.61 -16.99
C ILE A 114 -13.59 -28.17 -16.50
N TRP A 115 -13.30 -27.16 -17.35
CA TRP A 115 -13.43 -25.75 -17.03
C TRP A 115 -14.86 -25.34 -16.69
N TYR A 116 -15.83 -25.93 -17.34
CA TYR A 116 -17.24 -25.63 -17.07
C TYR A 116 -17.65 -26.12 -15.69
N ARG A 117 -17.18 -27.30 -15.29
CA ARG A 117 -17.45 -27.85 -13.94
C ARG A 117 -16.67 -27.12 -12.85
N GLU A 118 -15.43 -26.72 -13.13
CA GLU A 118 -14.64 -25.90 -12.20
C GLU A 118 -15.33 -24.56 -11.91
N THR A 119 -15.80 -23.88 -12.95
CA THR A 119 -16.55 -22.63 -12.81
C THR A 119 -17.85 -22.83 -12.04
N LEU A 120 -18.61 -23.90 -12.37
CA LEU A 120 -19.86 -24.23 -11.68
C LEU A 120 -19.60 -24.58 -10.19
N SER A 121 -18.56 -25.35 -9.90
CA SER A 121 -18.15 -25.65 -8.53
C SER A 121 -17.78 -24.38 -7.76
N SER A 122 -16.98 -23.49 -8.36
CA SER A 122 -16.61 -22.21 -7.76
C SER A 122 -17.82 -21.32 -7.50
N TYR A 123 -18.78 -21.33 -8.42
CA TYR A 123 -20.05 -20.63 -8.25
C TYR A 123 -20.82 -21.15 -7.03
N TYR A 124 -20.99 -22.47 -6.89
CA TYR A 124 -21.68 -23.06 -5.73
C TYR A 124 -20.94 -22.83 -4.42
N LEU A 125 -19.59 -22.88 -4.43
CA LEU A 125 -18.77 -22.57 -3.26
C LEU A 125 -18.98 -21.11 -2.79
N SER A 126 -19.03 -20.16 -3.72
CA SER A 126 -19.24 -18.74 -3.42
C SER A 126 -20.61 -18.46 -2.77
N ARG A 127 -21.57 -19.34 -3.01
CA ARG A 127 -22.94 -19.24 -2.46
C ARG A 127 -23.17 -20.13 -1.24
N SER A 128 -22.13 -20.82 -0.78
CA SER A 128 -22.24 -21.81 0.32
C SER A 128 -23.20 -22.96 0.01
N GLU A 129 -23.39 -23.29 -1.25
CA GLU A 129 -24.19 -24.44 -1.72
C GLU A 129 -23.31 -25.70 -1.75
N TRP A 130 -22.82 -26.10 -0.57
CA TRP A 130 -21.77 -27.09 -0.39
C TRP A 130 -22.10 -28.44 -1.05
N GLY A 131 -23.36 -28.91 -0.97
CA GLY A 131 -23.78 -30.17 -1.58
C GLY A 131 -23.62 -30.19 -3.10
N LYS A 132 -24.02 -29.11 -3.80
CA LYS A 132 -23.87 -29.00 -5.25
C LYS A 132 -22.40 -28.86 -5.66
N ALA A 133 -21.60 -28.11 -4.87
CA ALA A 133 -20.17 -28.02 -5.10
C ALA A 133 -19.50 -29.39 -4.95
N GLN A 134 -19.86 -30.17 -3.94
CA GLN A 134 -19.38 -31.55 -3.75
C GLN A 134 -19.71 -32.43 -4.96
N GLU A 135 -20.95 -32.43 -5.44
CA GLU A 135 -21.35 -33.19 -6.62
C GLU A 135 -20.52 -32.85 -7.86
N CYS A 136 -20.26 -31.56 -8.08
CA CYS A 136 -19.40 -31.12 -9.18
C CYS A 136 -17.97 -31.65 -9.05
N LEU A 137 -17.34 -31.54 -7.86
CA LEU A 137 -15.99 -32.00 -7.61
C LEU A 137 -15.87 -33.53 -7.71
N GLU A 138 -16.83 -34.26 -7.16
CA GLU A 138 -16.86 -35.73 -7.24
C GLU A 138 -17.00 -36.21 -8.69
N GLU A 139 -17.82 -35.55 -9.50
CA GLU A 139 -17.95 -35.86 -10.92
C GLU A 139 -16.67 -35.55 -11.70
N MET A 140 -16.00 -34.43 -11.39
CA MET A 140 -14.69 -34.11 -11.99
C MET A 140 -13.65 -35.19 -11.68
N ILE A 141 -13.62 -35.66 -10.42
CA ILE A 141 -12.72 -36.75 -9.99
C ILE A 141 -13.12 -38.09 -10.66
N ARG A 142 -14.39 -38.33 -10.86
CA ARG A 142 -14.88 -39.52 -11.57
C ARG A 142 -14.42 -39.54 -13.01
N LEU A 143 -14.52 -38.40 -13.71
CA LEU A 143 -14.09 -38.26 -15.10
C LEU A 143 -12.56 -38.31 -15.25
N ASN A 144 -11.84 -37.75 -14.30
CA ASN A 144 -10.39 -37.73 -14.30
C ASN A 144 -9.80 -38.10 -12.93
N PRO A 145 -9.65 -39.42 -12.64
CA PRO A 145 -9.26 -39.90 -11.30
C PRO A 145 -7.84 -39.55 -10.86
N LYS A 146 -7.03 -38.89 -11.70
CA LYS A 146 -5.64 -38.49 -11.38
C LYS A 146 -5.51 -37.00 -11.02
N ARG A 147 -6.60 -36.26 -10.99
CA ARG A 147 -6.61 -34.82 -10.63
C ARG A 147 -6.53 -34.65 -9.12
N SER A 148 -5.33 -34.72 -8.58
CA SER A 148 -5.06 -34.50 -7.15
C SER A 148 -5.43 -33.07 -6.72
N ASP A 149 -5.25 -32.08 -7.56
CA ASP A 149 -5.68 -30.71 -7.32
C ASP A 149 -7.19 -30.59 -7.05
N VAL A 150 -8.04 -31.26 -7.86
CA VAL A 150 -9.49 -31.30 -7.62
C VAL A 150 -9.82 -32.06 -6.34
N MET A 151 -9.08 -33.14 -6.06
CA MET A 151 -9.22 -33.88 -4.80
C MET A 151 -8.93 -32.99 -3.60
N MET A 152 -7.92 -32.12 -3.66
CA MET A 152 -7.61 -31.18 -2.59
C MET A 152 -8.72 -30.13 -2.41
N HIS A 153 -9.38 -29.68 -3.48
CA HIS A 153 -10.58 -28.84 -3.33
C HIS A 153 -11.72 -29.56 -2.60
N LEU A 154 -11.90 -30.85 -2.87
CA LEU A 154 -12.90 -31.68 -2.17
C LEU A 154 -12.51 -31.89 -0.70
N VAL A 155 -11.23 -32.06 -0.40
CA VAL A 155 -10.72 -32.13 0.99
C VAL A 155 -11.09 -30.84 1.75
N ASN A 156 -10.78 -29.68 1.17
CA ASN A 156 -11.10 -28.38 1.77
C ASN A 156 -12.61 -28.22 2.02
N LEU A 157 -13.44 -28.67 1.07
CA LEU A 157 -14.90 -28.65 1.23
C LEU A 157 -15.33 -29.51 2.41
N TYR A 158 -14.85 -30.75 2.51
CA TYR A 158 -15.16 -31.64 3.63
C TYR A 158 -14.66 -31.11 4.97
N GLN A 159 -13.53 -30.43 5.00
CA GLN A 159 -13.00 -29.78 6.23
C GLN A 159 -13.94 -28.65 6.68
N ASN A 160 -14.41 -27.81 5.75
CA ASN A 160 -15.34 -26.72 6.05
C ASN A 160 -16.69 -27.25 6.60
N GLU A 161 -17.13 -28.39 6.09
CA GLU A 161 -18.35 -29.07 6.56
C GLU A 161 -18.10 -29.95 7.81
N LYS A 162 -16.86 -30.00 8.31
CA LYS A 162 -16.44 -30.89 9.42
C LYS A 162 -16.62 -32.39 9.14
N LYS A 163 -16.63 -32.76 7.88
CA LYS A 163 -16.70 -34.16 7.40
C LYS A 163 -15.29 -34.78 7.35
N TYR A 164 -14.60 -34.77 8.48
CA TYR A 164 -13.17 -35.08 8.56
C TYR A 164 -12.82 -36.51 8.09
N ALA A 165 -13.66 -37.49 8.36
CA ALA A 165 -13.44 -38.87 7.88
C ALA A 165 -13.48 -39.00 6.35
N GLN A 166 -14.34 -38.23 5.70
CA GLN A 166 -14.44 -38.18 4.24
C GLN A 166 -13.20 -37.46 3.64
N ALA A 167 -12.77 -36.37 4.25
CA ALA A 167 -11.53 -35.69 3.86
C ALA A 167 -10.30 -36.63 3.92
N ILE A 168 -10.15 -37.40 5.00
CA ILE A 168 -9.09 -38.41 5.13
C ILE A 168 -9.16 -39.45 4.01
N GLY A 169 -10.39 -39.91 3.66
CA GLY A 169 -10.58 -40.86 2.57
C GLY A 169 -10.09 -40.33 1.22
N VAL A 170 -10.30 -39.02 0.95
CA VAL A 170 -9.79 -38.36 -0.26
C VAL A 170 -8.27 -38.20 -0.18
N LEU A 171 -7.70 -37.77 0.96
CA LEU A 171 -6.25 -37.63 1.16
C LEU A 171 -5.51 -38.95 0.97
N ASN A 172 -6.07 -40.08 1.39
CA ASN A 172 -5.50 -41.40 1.13
C ASN A 172 -5.42 -41.73 -0.37
N ARG A 173 -6.37 -41.24 -1.15
CA ARG A 173 -6.32 -41.37 -2.62
C ARG A 173 -5.23 -40.49 -3.22
N VAL A 174 -5.11 -39.23 -2.74
CA VAL A 174 -4.01 -38.33 -3.13
C VAL A 174 -2.66 -38.97 -2.81
N GLU A 175 -2.49 -39.49 -1.59
CA GLU A 175 -1.25 -40.18 -1.18
C GLU A 175 -0.93 -41.40 -2.07
N THR A 176 -1.93 -42.12 -2.51
CA THR A 176 -1.74 -43.25 -3.44
C THR A 176 -1.23 -42.79 -4.82
N LEU A 177 -1.59 -41.57 -5.24
CA LEU A 177 -1.20 -41.00 -6.54
C LEU A 177 0.17 -40.32 -6.49
N GLU A 178 0.46 -39.59 -5.43
CA GLU A 178 1.61 -38.69 -5.33
C GLU A 178 2.71 -39.22 -4.40
N GLY A 179 2.40 -40.23 -3.59
CA GLY A 179 3.28 -40.73 -2.53
C GLY A 179 3.09 -39.97 -1.21
N LYS A 180 3.82 -40.42 -0.18
CA LYS A 180 3.78 -39.76 1.14
C LYS A 180 4.62 -38.50 1.13
N SER A 181 4.07 -37.49 1.77
CA SER A 181 4.76 -36.22 2.03
C SER A 181 4.43 -35.71 3.43
N LEU A 182 5.29 -34.83 3.97
CA LEU A 182 5.05 -34.20 5.27
C LEU A 182 3.72 -33.43 5.27
N GLN A 183 3.41 -32.75 4.18
CA GLN A 183 2.18 -31.98 4.05
C GLN A 183 0.94 -32.86 4.19
N LEU A 184 0.88 -33.98 3.45
CA LEU A 184 -0.26 -34.92 3.51
C LEU A 184 -0.35 -35.59 4.88
N ALA A 185 0.79 -35.99 5.47
CA ALA A 185 0.83 -36.61 6.78
C ALA A 185 0.35 -35.64 7.89
N MET A 186 0.76 -34.38 7.85
CA MET A 186 0.31 -33.34 8.80
C MET A 186 -1.16 -33.03 8.63
N GLU A 187 -1.67 -32.98 7.40
CA GLU A 187 -3.08 -32.73 7.16
C GLU A 187 -3.96 -33.86 7.67
N LYS A 188 -3.58 -35.12 7.41
CA LYS A 188 -4.26 -36.29 7.99
C LYS A 188 -4.12 -36.33 9.51
N TYR A 189 -2.94 -36.02 10.05
CA TYR A 189 -2.72 -35.87 11.50
C TYR A 189 -3.72 -34.90 12.12
N TRP A 190 -3.84 -33.69 11.56
CA TRP A 190 -4.78 -32.70 12.06
C TRP A 190 -6.24 -33.19 12.02
N LEU A 191 -6.65 -33.82 10.92
CA LEU A 191 -8.00 -34.36 10.76
C LEU A 191 -8.32 -35.47 11.76
N TYR A 192 -7.37 -36.39 12.01
CA TYR A 192 -7.51 -37.39 13.05
C TYR A 192 -7.57 -36.79 14.46
N MET A 193 -6.85 -35.72 14.73
CA MET A 193 -6.94 -34.99 15.99
C MET A 193 -8.33 -34.35 16.16
N GLN A 194 -8.95 -33.83 15.10
CA GLN A 194 -10.33 -33.33 15.14
C GLN A 194 -11.35 -34.44 15.45
N LEU A 195 -11.09 -35.65 14.96
CA LEU A 195 -11.90 -36.84 15.26
C LEU A 195 -11.62 -37.43 16.65
N LYS A 196 -10.65 -36.87 17.39
CA LYS A 196 -10.15 -37.39 18.69
C LYS A 196 -9.51 -38.79 18.58
N GLU A 197 -9.05 -39.16 17.40
CA GLU A 197 -8.37 -40.41 17.11
C GLU A 197 -6.83 -40.26 17.16
N LYS A 198 -6.33 -39.90 18.35
CA LYS A 198 -4.96 -39.49 18.60
C LYS A 198 -3.91 -40.51 18.14
N GLU A 199 -4.17 -41.80 18.37
CA GLU A 199 -3.25 -42.86 17.96
C GLU A 199 -3.11 -42.93 16.42
N LYS A 200 -4.20 -42.73 15.68
CA LYS A 200 -4.14 -42.70 14.22
C LYS A 200 -3.43 -41.42 13.73
N ALA A 201 -3.64 -40.30 14.39
CA ALA A 201 -2.95 -39.07 14.07
C ALA A 201 -1.41 -39.27 14.15
N TYR A 202 -0.91 -39.75 15.26
CA TYR A 202 0.52 -40.05 15.37
C TYR A 202 0.96 -41.19 14.45
N GLY A 203 0.05 -42.10 14.10
CA GLY A 203 0.29 -43.18 13.14
C GLY A 203 0.71 -42.67 11.76
N GLU A 204 0.11 -41.55 11.30
CA GLU A 204 0.45 -40.92 10.02
C GLU A 204 1.90 -40.42 10.01
N LEU A 205 2.32 -39.69 11.06
CA LEU A 205 3.70 -39.22 11.18
C LEU A 205 4.70 -40.34 11.35
N LYS A 206 4.38 -41.38 12.15
CA LYS A 206 5.21 -42.58 12.29
C LYS A 206 5.35 -43.36 10.98
N SER A 207 4.27 -43.40 10.18
CA SER A 207 4.28 -44.00 8.85
C SER A 207 5.20 -43.26 7.87
N LEU A 208 5.18 -41.90 7.94
CA LEU A 208 6.10 -41.06 7.16
C LEU A 208 7.57 -41.31 7.57
N ILE A 209 7.85 -41.37 8.87
CA ILE A 209 9.20 -41.66 9.39
C ILE A 209 9.69 -43.04 8.94
N ALA A 210 8.79 -44.03 8.90
CA ALA A 210 9.14 -45.38 8.43
C ALA A 210 9.45 -45.41 6.93
N GLU A 211 8.80 -44.57 6.13
CA GLU A 211 9.07 -44.43 4.69
C GLU A 211 10.41 -43.70 4.44
N TYR A 212 10.76 -42.72 5.26
CA TYR A 212 11.95 -41.88 5.12
C TYR A 212 12.81 -41.92 6.40
N PRO A 213 13.40 -43.05 6.77
CA PRO A 213 14.08 -43.24 8.08
C PRO A 213 15.36 -42.40 8.23
N ASN A 214 15.94 -41.94 7.13
CA ASN A 214 17.17 -41.14 7.13
C ASN A 214 16.89 -39.63 7.27
N ASP A 215 15.65 -39.19 7.11
CA ASP A 215 15.29 -37.81 7.31
C ASP A 215 14.83 -37.59 8.76
N LEU A 216 15.77 -37.17 9.59
CA LEU A 216 15.51 -36.93 11.01
C LEU A 216 14.57 -35.72 11.26
N SER A 217 14.34 -34.87 10.29
CA SER A 217 13.41 -33.74 10.43
C SER A 217 11.99 -34.22 10.73
N TYR A 218 11.55 -35.33 10.14
CA TYR A 218 10.23 -35.90 10.42
C TYR A 218 10.10 -36.43 11.88
N GLN A 219 11.20 -36.94 12.46
CA GLN A 219 11.20 -37.30 13.87
C GLN A 219 11.04 -36.05 14.74
N VAL A 220 11.73 -34.95 14.39
CA VAL A 220 11.60 -33.67 15.11
C VAL A 220 10.18 -33.14 15.02
N VAL A 221 9.52 -33.23 13.86
CA VAL A 221 8.12 -32.86 13.70
C VAL A 221 7.22 -33.66 14.65
N LEU A 222 7.37 -34.98 14.70
CA LEU A 222 6.64 -35.83 15.65
C LEU A 222 6.89 -35.40 17.10
N GLY A 223 8.14 -35.10 17.47
CA GLY A 223 8.51 -34.60 18.79
C GLY A 223 7.81 -33.27 19.13
N ARG A 224 7.73 -32.34 18.17
CA ARG A 224 7.03 -31.09 18.35
C ARG A 224 5.51 -31.28 18.52
N GLU A 225 4.92 -32.23 17.78
CA GLU A 225 3.50 -32.56 17.96
C GLU A 225 3.21 -33.19 19.32
N TYR A 226 4.14 -34.02 19.85
CA TYR A 226 4.05 -34.49 21.25
C TYR A 226 4.14 -33.33 22.24
N LEU A 227 5.02 -32.35 22.00
CA LEU A 227 5.17 -31.16 22.84
C LEU A 227 3.91 -30.32 22.86
N VAL A 228 3.32 -30.05 21.69
CA VAL A 228 2.06 -29.31 21.54
C VAL A 228 0.90 -30.00 22.29
N ASN A 229 0.89 -31.33 22.30
CA ASN A 229 -0.13 -32.11 23.00
C ASN A 229 0.21 -32.39 24.47
N ASN A 230 1.20 -31.69 25.03
CA ASN A 230 1.67 -31.82 26.42
C ASN A 230 2.20 -33.20 26.78
N GLU A 231 2.73 -33.97 25.82
CA GLU A 231 3.39 -35.25 26.01
C GLU A 231 4.90 -35.05 26.11
N ILE A 232 5.30 -34.34 27.16
CA ILE A 232 6.64 -33.78 27.35
C ILE A 232 7.73 -34.85 27.31
N ASP A 233 7.50 -36.02 27.96
CA ASP A 233 8.48 -37.10 28.04
C ASP A 233 8.73 -37.76 26.67
N LEU A 234 7.68 -37.95 25.87
CA LEU A 234 7.80 -38.48 24.51
C LEU A 234 8.53 -37.51 23.58
N ALA A 235 8.23 -36.22 23.68
CA ALA A 235 8.93 -35.18 22.94
C ALA A 235 10.43 -35.21 23.28
N ARG A 236 10.78 -35.22 24.57
CA ARG A 236 12.16 -35.28 25.04
C ARG A 236 12.90 -36.51 24.52
N GLN A 237 12.29 -37.70 24.60
CA GLN A 237 12.90 -38.93 24.12
C GLN A 237 13.28 -38.81 22.63
N ILE A 238 12.38 -38.26 21.80
CA ILE A 238 12.66 -38.07 20.37
C ILE A 238 13.81 -37.09 20.17
N PHE A 239 13.78 -35.95 20.86
CA PHE A 239 14.81 -34.93 20.71
C PHE A 239 16.19 -35.45 21.15
N ASP A 240 16.25 -36.20 22.27
CA ASP A 240 17.47 -36.84 22.74
C ASP A 240 18.01 -37.87 21.72
N ASP A 241 17.13 -38.61 21.05
CA ASP A 241 17.52 -39.62 20.05
C ASP A 241 18.01 -38.98 18.74
N VAL A 242 17.39 -37.87 18.30
CA VAL A 242 17.86 -37.10 17.15
C VAL A 242 19.18 -36.40 17.49
N ALA A 243 19.33 -35.82 18.69
CA ALA A 243 20.54 -35.15 19.14
C ALA A 243 21.79 -36.07 19.15
N LYS A 244 21.62 -37.39 19.45
CA LYS A 244 22.71 -38.37 19.38
C LYS A 244 23.23 -38.58 17.95
N LYS A 245 22.35 -38.43 16.94
CA LYS A 245 22.69 -38.68 15.53
C LYS A 245 23.18 -37.40 14.86
N GLU A 246 22.41 -36.31 15.01
CA GLU A 246 22.65 -35.00 14.40
C GLU A 246 22.53 -33.88 15.45
N PRO A 247 23.54 -33.69 16.30
CA PRO A 247 23.46 -32.68 17.38
C PRO A 247 23.27 -31.25 16.90
N ASN A 248 23.69 -30.92 15.67
CA ASN A 248 23.58 -29.59 15.09
C ASN A 248 22.42 -29.46 14.08
N ASN A 249 21.48 -30.41 14.06
CA ASN A 249 20.29 -30.31 13.22
C ASN A 249 19.47 -29.05 13.59
N THR A 250 19.29 -28.15 12.65
CA THR A 250 18.66 -26.85 12.90
C THR A 250 17.19 -26.97 13.33
N PHE A 251 16.46 -27.96 12.78
CA PHE A 251 15.06 -28.22 13.18
C PHE A 251 15.02 -28.72 14.64
N LEU A 252 15.97 -29.59 15.03
CA LEU A 252 16.07 -30.03 16.40
C LEU A 252 16.35 -28.87 17.36
N LEU A 253 17.33 -28.02 17.03
CA LEU A 253 17.70 -26.89 17.90
C LEU A 253 16.54 -25.93 18.11
N GLN A 254 15.73 -25.70 17.07
CA GLN A 254 14.51 -24.91 17.19
C GLN A 254 13.48 -25.62 18.08
N ALA A 255 13.29 -26.92 17.92
CA ALA A 255 12.37 -27.70 18.74
C ALA A 255 12.83 -27.77 20.22
N GLU A 256 14.15 -27.84 20.47
CA GLU A 256 14.72 -27.73 21.82
C GLU A 256 14.44 -26.36 22.47
N MET A 257 14.46 -25.28 21.69
CA MET A 257 14.05 -23.95 22.20
C MET A 257 12.59 -23.96 22.63
N ASP A 258 11.68 -24.49 21.77
CA ASP A 258 10.25 -24.60 22.09
C ASP A 258 10.06 -25.48 23.37
N TYR A 259 10.73 -26.61 23.43
CA TYR A 259 10.72 -27.51 24.59
C TYR A 259 11.22 -26.79 25.86
N ALA A 260 12.35 -26.09 25.77
CA ALA A 260 12.92 -25.36 26.88
C ALA A 260 11.98 -24.28 27.44
N GLN A 261 11.20 -23.63 26.58
CA GLN A 261 10.18 -22.69 27.01
C GLN A 261 9.03 -23.37 27.76
N VAL A 262 8.54 -24.51 27.25
CA VAL A 262 7.46 -25.28 27.91
C VAL A 262 7.88 -25.76 29.28
N VAL A 263 9.11 -26.30 29.42
CA VAL A 263 9.62 -26.77 30.71
C VAL A 263 10.31 -25.68 31.56
N LYS A 264 10.26 -24.42 31.08
CA LYS A 264 10.86 -23.23 31.73
C LYS A 264 12.37 -23.42 32.05
N ASN A 265 13.10 -24.01 31.14
CA ASN A 265 14.56 -24.22 31.25
C ASN A 265 15.31 -23.18 30.43
N ASP A 266 15.57 -22.00 31.02
CA ASP A 266 16.27 -20.88 30.37
C ASP A 266 17.69 -21.25 29.91
N SER A 267 18.39 -22.13 30.67
CA SER A 267 19.74 -22.57 30.29
C SER A 267 19.76 -23.36 29.00
N LEU A 268 18.81 -24.30 28.83
CA LEU A 268 18.68 -25.07 27.59
C LEU A 268 18.27 -24.15 26.42
N PHE A 269 17.32 -23.24 26.65
CA PHE A 269 16.91 -22.27 25.65
C PHE A 269 18.10 -21.45 25.12
N GLN A 270 18.90 -20.88 26.03
CA GLN A 270 20.07 -20.09 25.65
C GLN A 270 21.16 -20.94 24.97
N ALA A 271 21.34 -22.18 25.38
CA ALA A 271 22.28 -23.09 24.73
C ALA A 271 21.88 -23.37 23.28
N SER A 272 20.63 -23.74 23.03
CA SER A 272 20.13 -24.03 21.67
C SER A 272 20.10 -22.77 20.80
N LEU A 273 19.67 -21.61 21.34
CA LEU A 273 19.74 -20.32 20.68
C LEU A 273 21.17 -19.98 20.23
N ASN A 274 22.16 -20.11 21.12
CA ASN A 274 23.56 -19.83 20.79
C ASN A 274 24.10 -20.78 19.73
N ARG A 275 23.73 -22.07 19.76
CA ARG A 275 24.15 -23.06 18.75
C ARG A 275 23.61 -22.69 17.37
N ILE A 276 22.39 -22.15 17.27
CA ILE A 276 21.83 -21.66 16.00
C ILE A 276 22.56 -20.38 15.56
N LEU A 277 22.59 -19.36 16.41
CA LEU A 277 23.08 -18.04 16.02
C LEU A 277 24.59 -18.03 15.69
N PHE A 278 25.39 -18.82 16.39
CA PHE A 278 26.85 -18.86 16.22
C PHE A 278 27.34 -20.14 15.52
N GLY A 279 26.43 -21.04 15.10
CA GLY A 279 26.76 -22.23 14.33
C GLY A 279 27.27 -21.87 12.93
N LYS A 280 28.41 -22.43 12.53
CA LYS A 280 29.01 -22.18 11.20
C LYS A 280 28.20 -22.81 10.07
N GLU A 281 27.56 -23.93 10.35
CA GLU A 281 26.76 -24.69 9.38
C GLU A 281 25.32 -24.12 9.22
N VAL A 282 24.91 -23.17 10.08
CA VAL A 282 23.58 -22.60 10.04
C VAL A 282 23.57 -21.43 9.05
N ASP A 283 22.65 -21.47 8.10
CA ASP A 283 22.49 -20.42 7.08
C ASP A 283 22.02 -19.09 7.68
N GLN A 284 22.32 -18.00 6.96
CA GLN A 284 22.03 -16.64 7.43
C GLN A 284 20.52 -16.38 7.59
N GLN A 285 19.69 -16.99 6.73
CA GLN A 285 18.23 -16.81 6.79
C GLN A 285 17.65 -17.43 8.06
N THR A 286 18.15 -18.60 8.46
CA THR A 286 17.76 -19.24 9.72
C THR A 286 18.21 -18.40 10.93
N LYS A 287 19.45 -17.91 10.94
CA LYS A 287 19.94 -17.01 12.01
C LYS A 287 19.08 -15.77 12.13
N TRP A 288 18.75 -15.16 11.00
CA TRP A 288 17.87 -13.98 10.95
C TRP A 288 16.48 -14.30 11.52
N SER A 289 15.85 -15.40 11.07
CA SER A 289 14.51 -15.80 11.50
C SER A 289 14.45 -16.05 13.01
N VAL A 290 15.44 -16.79 13.53
CA VAL A 290 15.53 -17.11 14.97
C VAL A 290 15.81 -15.85 15.79
N MET A 291 16.72 -14.99 15.36
CA MET A 291 17.02 -13.74 16.07
C MET A 291 15.85 -12.78 16.06
N LYS A 292 15.12 -12.70 14.93
CA LYS A 292 13.88 -11.90 14.82
C LYS A 292 12.82 -12.39 15.80
N ALA A 293 12.57 -13.70 15.83
CA ALA A 293 11.60 -14.29 16.75
C ALA A 293 12.03 -14.06 18.23
N TYR A 294 13.32 -14.23 18.55
CA TYR A 294 13.85 -13.97 19.87
C TYR A 294 13.69 -12.50 20.28
N ALA A 295 13.99 -11.57 19.40
CA ALA A 295 13.84 -10.14 19.67
C ALA A 295 12.39 -9.69 19.88
N ALA A 296 11.43 -10.37 19.26
CA ALA A 296 10.01 -10.06 19.35
C ALA A 296 9.31 -10.61 20.61
N GLN A 297 9.95 -11.52 21.35
CA GLN A 297 9.41 -12.07 22.60
C GLN A 297 9.55 -11.06 23.75
N GLN A 298 8.58 -11.05 24.66
CA GLN A 298 8.59 -10.30 25.92
C GLN A 298 9.08 -8.83 25.78
N PRO A 299 8.46 -8.02 24.95
CA PRO A 299 8.92 -6.65 24.68
C PRO A 299 8.88 -5.74 25.92
N GLU A 300 8.06 -6.06 26.91
CA GLU A 300 7.89 -5.30 28.16
C GLU A 300 8.91 -5.70 29.26
N ASP A 301 9.64 -6.81 29.11
CA ASP A 301 10.64 -7.26 30.08
C ASP A 301 12.01 -6.63 29.78
N SER A 302 12.38 -5.63 30.60
CA SER A 302 13.67 -4.91 30.46
C SER A 302 14.89 -5.81 30.58
N LEU A 303 14.85 -6.85 31.43
CA LEU A 303 15.97 -7.80 31.60
C LEU A 303 16.08 -8.69 30.38
N TYR A 304 14.96 -9.12 29.84
CA TYR A 304 14.91 -9.88 28.58
C TYR A 304 15.48 -9.04 27.43
N GLN A 305 15.06 -7.80 27.29
CA GLN A 305 15.54 -6.88 26.24
C GLN A 305 17.05 -6.60 26.37
N LEU A 306 17.57 -6.53 27.58
CA LEU A 306 19.02 -6.42 27.78
C LEU A 306 19.76 -7.65 27.24
N ARG A 307 19.24 -8.86 27.48
CA ARG A 307 19.81 -10.10 26.92
C ARG A 307 19.73 -10.13 25.40
N VAL A 308 18.60 -9.72 24.82
CA VAL A 308 18.44 -9.59 23.35
C VAL A 308 19.52 -8.66 22.79
N LYS A 309 19.70 -7.49 23.39
CA LYS A 309 20.72 -6.51 22.98
C LYS A 309 22.15 -7.06 23.08
N GLN A 310 22.44 -7.80 24.14
CA GLN A 310 23.75 -8.47 24.29
C GLN A 310 23.97 -9.56 23.23
N THR A 311 22.93 -10.31 22.88
CA THR A 311 22.99 -11.32 21.83
C THR A 311 23.25 -10.67 20.47
N PHE A 312 22.53 -9.57 20.13
CA PHE A 312 22.84 -8.79 18.94
C PHE A 312 24.31 -8.35 18.90
N LYS A 313 24.81 -7.73 19.99
CA LYS A 313 26.20 -7.26 20.04
C LYS A 313 27.21 -8.36 19.76
N LYS A 314 26.99 -9.57 20.30
CA LYS A 314 27.85 -10.73 20.00
C LYS A 314 27.74 -11.15 18.55
N LEU A 315 26.51 -11.24 18.01
CA LEU A 315 26.28 -11.67 16.63
C LEU A 315 26.86 -10.68 15.62
N LEU A 316 26.73 -9.37 15.87
CA LEU A 316 27.28 -8.32 15.04
C LEU A 316 28.82 -8.20 15.10
N ALA A 317 29.46 -8.82 16.10
CA ALA A 317 30.92 -8.92 16.19
C ALA A 317 31.50 -10.04 15.32
N GLU A 318 30.65 -10.98 14.84
CA GLU A 318 31.10 -12.05 13.95
C GLU A 318 31.45 -11.46 12.55
N PRO A 319 32.61 -11.82 11.96
CA PRO A 319 33.08 -11.23 10.70
C PRO A 319 32.14 -11.44 9.51
N GLU A 320 31.41 -12.56 9.52
CA GLU A 320 30.54 -12.99 8.41
C GLU A 320 29.08 -12.52 8.57
N THR A 321 28.79 -11.64 9.52
CA THR A 321 27.42 -11.15 9.73
C THR A 321 26.96 -10.30 8.56
N GLY A 322 25.91 -10.79 7.88
CA GLY A 322 25.31 -10.13 6.71
C GLY A 322 24.53 -8.85 7.05
N ALA A 323 24.20 -8.10 6.02
CA ALA A 323 23.44 -6.85 6.14
C ALA A 323 22.06 -7.04 6.78
N GLU A 324 21.43 -8.20 6.59
CA GLU A 324 20.11 -8.55 7.11
C GLU A 324 20.06 -8.51 8.64
N ILE A 325 21.11 -9.01 9.30
CA ILE A 325 21.20 -8.98 10.77
C ILE A 325 21.44 -7.55 11.27
N TRP A 326 22.26 -6.76 10.56
CA TRP A 326 22.46 -5.36 10.87
C TRP A 326 21.17 -4.56 10.71
N MET A 327 20.39 -4.82 9.65
CA MET A 327 19.06 -4.24 9.46
C MET A 327 18.11 -4.62 10.61
N LEU A 328 18.10 -5.91 10.97
CA LEU A 328 17.26 -6.38 12.08
C LEU A 328 17.62 -5.67 13.40
N TYR A 329 18.91 -5.46 13.65
CA TYR A 329 19.34 -4.70 14.83
C TYR A 329 18.93 -3.24 14.77
N ALA A 330 19.04 -2.59 13.60
CA ALA A 330 18.60 -1.20 13.43
C ALA A 330 17.08 -1.06 13.68
N VAL A 331 16.27 -1.97 13.14
CA VAL A 331 14.82 -2.02 13.41
C VAL A 331 14.55 -2.26 14.90
N TYR A 332 15.29 -3.17 15.55
CA TYR A 332 15.21 -3.39 16.99
C TYR A 332 15.51 -2.11 17.78
N GLN A 333 16.59 -1.37 17.44
CA GLN A 333 16.91 -0.10 18.08
C GLN A 333 15.80 0.94 17.93
N ILE A 334 15.15 1.00 16.77
CA ILE A 334 13.98 1.87 16.52
C ILE A 334 12.80 1.48 17.43
N THR A 335 12.50 0.19 17.55
CA THR A 335 11.42 -0.30 18.43
C THR A 335 11.70 0.00 19.91
N GLN A 336 12.98 -0.01 20.31
CA GLN A 336 13.43 0.37 21.65
C GLN A 336 13.50 1.90 21.84
N LYS A 337 13.11 2.69 20.84
CA LYS A 337 13.14 4.17 20.86
C LYS A 337 14.54 4.72 21.18
N GLU A 338 15.59 4.05 20.71
CA GLU A 338 16.96 4.57 20.86
C GLU A 338 17.13 5.88 20.08
N SER A 339 18.10 6.69 20.51
CA SER A 339 18.33 7.98 19.84
C SER A 339 18.82 7.82 18.42
N PRO A 340 18.53 8.77 17.51
CA PRO A 340 19.07 8.78 16.16
C PRO A 340 20.60 8.61 16.08
N ASP A 341 21.34 9.16 17.07
CA ASP A 341 22.79 9.03 17.16
C ASP A 341 23.25 7.59 17.39
N SER A 342 22.45 6.81 18.13
CA SER A 342 22.74 5.37 18.38
C SER A 342 22.41 4.48 17.18
N ILE A 343 21.40 4.87 16.38
CA ILE A 343 20.87 4.07 15.27
C ILE A 343 21.68 4.32 13.98
N GLU A 344 22.12 5.54 13.78
CA GLU A 344 22.83 5.98 12.57
C GLU A 344 24.06 5.12 12.21
N PRO A 345 24.96 4.74 13.14
CA PRO A 345 26.09 3.87 12.83
C PRO A 345 25.67 2.49 12.32
N THR A 346 24.56 1.95 12.82
CA THR A 346 24.03 0.65 12.40
C THR A 346 23.57 0.69 10.95
N TRP A 347 22.80 1.71 10.55
CA TRP A 347 22.38 1.89 9.17
C TRP A 347 23.55 2.20 8.22
N ASN A 348 24.54 2.95 8.67
CA ASN A 348 25.77 3.16 7.90
C ASN A 348 26.49 1.84 7.64
N ARG A 349 26.48 0.90 8.59
CA ARG A 349 27.07 -0.43 8.39
C ARG A 349 26.27 -1.24 7.36
N VAL A 350 24.93 -1.15 7.37
CA VAL A 350 24.09 -1.77 6.32
C VAL A 350 24.52 -1.26 4.93
N LEU A 351 24.67 0.06 4.74
CA LEU A 351 25.11 0.64 3.46
C LEU A 351 26.55 0.31 3.07
N GLN A 352 27.41 -0.04 4.02
CA GLN A 352 28.74 -0.56 3.69
C GLN A 352 28.70 -1.96 3.11
N LEU A 353 27.76 -2.79 3.59
CA LEU A 353 27.57 -4.17 3.16
C LEU A 353 26.69 -4.27 1.91
N GLN A 354 25.65 -3.44 1.83
CA GLN A 354 24.71 -3.35 0.72
C GLN A 354 24.52 -1.87 0.33
N PRO A 355 25.34 -1.34 -0.58
CA PRO A 355 25.30 0.07 -0.95
C PRO A 355 23.99 0.55 -1.60
N ASP A 356 23.22 -0.35 -2.15
CA ASP A 356 21.92 -0.17 -2.78
C ASP A 356 20.74 -0.43 -1.84
N ASN A 357 20.97 -0.63 -0.53
CA ASN A 357 19.89 -0.91 0.39
C ASN A 357 18.96 0.30 0.57
N GLN A 358 17.78 0.23 -0.03
CA GLN A 358 16.79 1.33 -0.04
C GLN A 358 16.35 1.74 1.37
N ALA A 359 16.08 0.76 2.25
CA ALA A 359 15.65 1.08 3.62
C ALA A 359 16.71 1.84 4.40
N ALA A 360 17.99 1.46 4.24
CA ALA A 360 19.09 2.15 4.88
C ALA A 360 19.30 3.56 4.34
N LEU A 361 19.15 3.77 3.03
CA LEU A 361 19.21 5.09 2.39
C LEU A 361 18.10 6.00 2.93
N GLN A 362 16.86 5.51 2.99
CA GLN A 362 15.72 6.27 3.48
C GLN A 362 15.83 6.60 4.99
N GLU A 363 16.24 5.64 5.81
CA GLU A 363 16.37 5.88 7.25
C GLU A 363 17.51 6.85 7.59
N LEU A 364 18.65 6.74 6.91
CA LEU A 364 19.75 7.71 7.08
C LEU A 364 19.38 9.09 6.55
N LEU A 365 18.58 9.16 5.48
CA LEU A 365 18.02 10.41 4.99
C LEU A 365 17.11 11.04 6.04
N ARG A 366 16.16 10.28 6.61
CA ARG A 366 15.26 10.73 7.69
C ARG A 366 16.04 11.25 8.91
N ILE A 367 17.07 10.52 9.34
CA ILE A 367 17.94 10.95 10.43
C ILE A 367 18.67 12.24 10.07
N SER A 368 19.17 12.37 8.83
CA SER A 368 19.91 13.55 8.40
C SER A 368 19.02 14.78 8.29
N ILE A 369 17.74 14.60 7.88
CA ILE A 369 16.73 15.66 7.86
C ILE A 369 16.44 16.15 9.27
N SER A 370 16.19 15.24 10.23
CA SER A 370 15.93 15.62 11.62
C SER A 370 17.09 16.39 12.29
N LYS A 371 18.32 16.17 11.81
CA LYS A 371 19.54 16.86 12.27
C LYS A 371 19.87 18.10 11.43
N GLN A 372 19.10 18.42 10.40
CA GLN A 372 19.36 19.48 9.44
C GLN A 372 20.78 19.40 8.81
N ASN A 373 21.28 18.17 8.61
CA ASN A 373 22.58 17.94 8.04
C ASN A 373 22.52 17.92 6.49
N PHE A 374 22.39 19.09 5.88
CA PHE A 374 22.15 19.25 4.46
C PHE A 374 23.27 18.64 3.58
N ARG A 375 24.53 18.74 4.00
CA ARG A 375 25.66 18.10 3.28
C ARG A 375 25.59 16.57 3.30
N LYS A 376 25.04 15.99 4.34
CA LYS A 376 24.82 14.54 4.39
C LYS A 376 23.60 14.12 3.58
N ILE A 377 22.54 14.92 3.58
CA ILE A 377 21.36 14.72 2.75
C ILE A 377 21.77 14.67 1.27
N GLU A 378 22.52 15.69 0.80
CA GLU A 378 23.06 15.75 -0.55
C GLU A 378 23.78 14.44 -0.95
N ARG A 379 24.79 14.03 -0.15
CA ARG A 379 25.59 12.81 -0.43
C ARG A 379 24.77 11.52 -0.43
N LEU A 380 23.77 11.40 0.47
CA LEU A 380 22.89 10.24 0.52
C LEU A 380 21.99 10.20 -0.72
N CYS A 381 21.44 11.35 -1.12
CA CYS A 381 20.60 11.45 -2.30
C CYS A 381 21.40 11.22 -3.59
N ASP A 382 22.63 11.73 -3.70
CA ASP A 382 23.53 11.44 -4.82
C ASP A 382 23.73 9.93 -5.02
N LYS A 383 23.91 9.22 -3.91
CA LYS A 383 24.05 7.78 -3.93
C LYS A 383 22.72 7.09 -4.28
N ALA A 384 21.63 7.58 -3.69
CA ALA A 384 20.32 6.99 -3.89
C ALA A 384 19.83 7.09 -5.34
N VAL A 385 19.99 8.23 -6.00
CA VAL A 385 19.57 8.39 -7.40
C VAL A 385 20.36 7.54 -8.39
N GLN A 386 21.56 7.04 -8.02
CA GLN A 386 22.31 6.10 -8.85
C GLN A 386 21.64 4.71 -8.88
N TYR A 387 21.02 4.29 -7.79
CA TYR A 387 20.35 3.00 -7.67
C TYR A 387 18.84 3.08 -7.95
N TYR A 388 18.24 4.23 -7.65
CA TYR A 388 16.79 4.48 -7.72
C TYR A 388 16.51 5.78 -8.47
N PRO A 389 16.84 5.87 -9.78
CA PRO A 389 16.71 7.10 -10.55
C PRO A 389 15.26 7.56 -10.74
N ASP A 390 14.29 6.66 -10.62
CA ASP A 390 12.85 6.91 -10.75
C ASP A 390 12.18 7.39 -9.44
N MET A 391 12.91 7.43 -8.33
CA MET A 391 12.37 7.85 -7.04
C MET A 391 12.48 9.36 -6.83
N VAL A 392 11.38 10.08 -7.06
CA VAL A 392 11.27 11.55 -6.93
C VAL A 392 11.71 12.07 -5.56
N VAL A 393 11.45 11.31 -4.50
CA VAL A 393 11.79 11.70 -3.12
C VAL A 393 13.27 12.05 -2.92
N PHE A 394 14.18 11.39 -3.62
CA PHE A 394 15.61 11.68 -3.50
C PHE A 394 16.01 12.96 -4.22
N TYR A 395 15.38 13.29 -5.34
CA TYR A 395 15.58 14.59 -6.00
C TYR A 395 15.00 15.72 -5.17
N TYR A 396 13.81 15.52 -4.59
CA TYR A 396 13.18 16.50 -3.70
C TYR A 396 14.09 16.90 -2.55
N TYR A 397 14.55 15.94 -1.74
CA TYR A 397 15.40 16.25 -0.59
C TYR A 397 16.79 16.74 -0.99
N LYS A 398 17.32 16.30 -2.13
CA LYS A 398 18.59 16.84 -2.67
C LYS A 398 18.44 18.30 -3.07
N ALA A 399 17.37 18.65 -3.75
CA ALA A 399 17.07 20.04 -4.13
C ALA A 399 16.89 20.94 -2.89
N MET A 400 16.14 20.46 -1.89
CA MET A 400 16.00 21.15 -0.61
C MET A 400 17.33 21.36 0.10
N ALA A 401 18.21 20.35 0.09
CA ALA A 401 19.55 20.49 0.66
C ALA A 401 20.38 21.54 -0.06
N HIS A 402 20.40 21.55 -1.39
CA HIS A 402 21.07 22.59 -2.17
C HIS A 402 20.48 23.98 -1.91
N TYR A 403 19.16 24.09 -1.80
CA TYR A 403 18.49 25.35 -1.49
C TYR A 403 18.94 25.90 -0.13
N GLN A 404 18.94 25.04 0.91
CA GLN A 404 19.36 25.43 2.28
C GLN A 404 20.87 25.76 2.36
N LEU A 405 21.68 25.24 1.46
CA LEU A 405 23.11 25.53 1.36
C LEU A 405 23.41 26.76 0.49
N ASP A 406 22.39 27.48 0.01
CA ASP A 406 22.46 28.61 -0.94
C ASP A 406 23.10 28.21 -2.30
N GLU A 407 23.00 26.93 -2.66
CA GLU A 407 23.52 26.38 -3.91
C GLU A 407 22.43 26.39 -5.01
N LYS A 408 21.91 27.59 -5.31
CA LYS A 408 20.72 27.81 -6.14
C LYS A 408 20.79 27.17 -7.52
N LYS A 409 21.95 27.18 -8.16
CA LYS A 409 22.12 26.54 -9.50
C LYS A 409 21.96 25.03 -9.44
N GLN A 410 22.54 24.41 -8.41
CA GLN A 410 22.43 22.98 -8.19
C GLN A 410 21.00 22.59 -7.80
N ALA A 411 20.30 23.42 -7.00
CA ALA A 411 18.90 23.23 -6.68
C ALA A 411 18.04 23.21 -7.96
N VAL A 412 18.18 24.22 -8.83
CA VAL A 412 17.46 24.27 -10.13
C VAL A 412 17.73 23.01 -10.95
N ALA A 413 18.99 22.66 -11.17
CA ALA A 413 19.36 21.49 -12.00
C ALA A 413 18.79 20.18 -11.40
N THR A 414 18.79 20.06 -10.08
CA THR A 414 18.24 18.87 -9.41
C THR A 414 16.71 18.79 -9.55
N ILE A 415 16.01 19.92 -9.42
CA ILE A 415 14.55 19.97 -9.60
C ILE A 415 14.20 19.63 -11.05
N GLU A 416 14.87 20.24 -12.02
CA GLU A 416 14.63 19.98 -13.46
C GLU A 416 14.80 18.50 -13.82
N LEU A 417 15.75 17.78 -13.20
CA LEU A 417 15.91 16.34 -13.36
C LEU A 417 14.80 15.55 -12.66
N GLY A 418 14.41 15.93 -11.44
CA GLY A 418 13.41 15.22 -10.66
C GLY A 418 12.01 15.27 -11.27
N VAL A 419 11.62 16.42 -11.83
CA VAL A 419 10.29 16.60 -12.45
C VAL A 419 10.16 15.94 -13.84
N GLN A 420 11.26 15.42 -14.39
CA GLN A 420 11.27 14.63 -15.63
C GLN A 420 11.08 13.13 -15.38
N GLN A 421 11.10 12.69 -14.13
CA GLN A 421 10.89 11.28 -13.80
C GLN A 421 9.41 10.89 -13.96
N GLU A 422 9.13 9.59 -13.96
CA GLU A 422 7.73 9.09 -13.98
C GLU A 422 7.04 9.51 -12.69
N ILE A 423 6.01 10.34 -12.81
CA ILE A 423 5.30 10.92 -11.66
C ILE A 423 4.13 10.01 -11.27
N LYS A 424 4.20 9.44 -10.07
CA LYS A 424 3.12 8.67 -9.46
C LYS A 424 2.16 9.61 -8.71
N ASP A 425 0.94 9.13 -8.43
CA ASP A 425 -0.05 9.92 -7.70
C ASP A 425 0.46 10.35 -6.31
N GLU A 426 1.25 9.49 -5.65
CA GLU A 426 1.86 9.76 -4.34
C GLU A 426 2.94 10.85 -4.37
N ASP A 427 3.55 11.09 -5.53
CA ASP A 427 4.63 12.07 -5.69
C ASP A 427 4.11 13.49 -5.99
N LYS A 428 2.85 13.64 -6.38
CA LYS A 428 2.28 14.92 -6.83
C LYS A 428 2.51 16.08 -5.86
N GLY A 429 2.44 15.82 -4.55
CA GLY A 429 2.72 16.82 -3.53
C GLY A 429 4.16 17.34 -3.62
N MET A 430 5.14 16.43 -3.64
CA MET A 430 6.56 16.76 -3.75
C MET A 430 6.89 17.46 -5.07
N ILE A 431 6.30 17.00 -6.18
CA ILE A 431 6.46 17.64 -7.48
C ILE A 431 5.91 19.06 -7.47
N SER A 432 4.76 19.29 -6.85
CA SER A 432 4.20 20.63 -6.65
C SER A 432 5.15 21.55 -5.86
N ASP A 433 5.72 21.04 -4.77
CA ASP A 433 6.68 21.80 -3.97
C ASP A 433 7.97 22.10 -4.75
N MET A 434 8.47 21.11 -5.52
CA MET A 434 9.63 21.31 -6.38
C MET A 434 9.40 22.41 -7.42
N TYR A 435 8.24 22.43 -8.07
CA TYR A 435 7.89 23.50 -9.01
C TYR A 435 7.69 24.84 -8.30
N SER A 436 7.17 24.89 -7.07
CA SER A 436 7.07 26.11 -6.28
C SER A 436 8.46 26.71 -5.99
N ILE A 437 9.39 25.88 -5.52
CA ILE A 437 10.80 26.30 -5.28
C ILE A 437 11.45 26.76 -6.59
N LEU A 438 11.18 26.08 -7.70
CA LEU A 438 11.69 26.48 -9.01
C LEU A 438 11.15 27.85 -9.43
N GLY A 439 9.88 28.13 -9.12
CA GLY A 439 9.25 29.44 -9.28
C GLY A 439 9.97 30.53 -8.52
N ASP A 440 10.27 30.31 -7.24
CA ASP A 440 11.04 31.23 -6.39
C ASP A 440 12.44 31.49 -6.97
N LEU A 441 13.17 30.40 -7.33
CA LEU A 441 14.54 30.48 -7.85
C LEU A 441 14.62 31.19 -9.21
N TYR A 442 13.64 31.00 -10.10
CA TYR A 442 13.58 31.72 -11.35
C TYR A 442 13.21 33.21 -11.17
N HIS A 443 12.34 33.53 -10.19
CA HIS A 443 12.02 34.90 -9.86
C HIS A 443 13.28 35.66 -9.37
N GLU A 444 14.05 35.07 -8.46
CA GLU A 444 15.33 35.64 -8.01
C GLU A 444 16.34 35.87 -9.14
N GLN A 445 16.33 35.00 -10.15
CA GLN A 445 17.14 35.14 -11.35
C GLN A 445 16.57 36.15 -12.36
N LYS A 446 15.45 36.80 -12.05
CA LYS A 446 14.72 37.74 -12.93
C LYS A 446 14.20 37.07 -14.23
N LEU A 447 13.87 35.78 -14.16
CA LEU A 447 13.31 35.00 -15.24
C LEU A 447 11.79 34.83 -15.05
N GLN A 448 11.06 35.96 -15.08
CA GLN A 448 9.64 36.03 -14.68
C GLN A 448 8.74 35.02 -15.40
N GLU A 449 8.86 34.90 -16.74
CA GLU A 449 8.03 33.96 -17.49
C GLU A 449 8.24 32.51 -17.07
N LYS A 450 9.49 32.12 -16.77
CA LYS A 450 9.82 30.78 -16.26
C LYS A 450 9.28 30.60 -14.82
N SER A 451 9.38 31.64 -14.00
CA SER A 451 8.86 31.63 -12.64
C SER A 451 7.34 31.36 -12.66
N TYR A 452 6.58 32.10 -13.45
CA TYR A 452 5.14 31.94 -13.54
C TYR A 452 4.72 30.58 -14.12
N ALA A 453 5.43 30.09 -15.16
CA ALA A 453 5.19 28.75 -15.69
C ALA A 453 5.46 27.64 -14.66
N ALA A 454 6.46 27.82 -13.81
CA ALA A 454 6.75 26.90 -12.72
C ALA A 454 5.63 26.89 -11.67
N TYR A 455 5.13 28.06 -11.24
CA TYR A 455 3.99 28.13 -10.33
C TYR A 455 2.71 27.56 -10.93
N ASP A 456 2.41 27.83 -12.21
CA ASP A 456 1.29 27.22 -12.90
C ASP A 456 1.40 25.69 -12.87
N SER A 457 2.62 25.15 -13.12
CA SER A 457 2.88 23.72 -13.00
C SER A 457 2.69 23.20 -11.58
N ALA A 458 3.16 23.92 -10.56
CA ALA A 458 2.95 23.55 -9.16
C ALA A 458 1.47 23.39 -8.83
N LEU A 459 0.65 24.33 -9.28
CA LEU A 459 -0.80 24.34 -9.03
C LEU A 459 -1.58 23.31 -9.86
N VAL A 460 -1.02 22.82 -10.98
CA VAL A 460 -1.55 21.66 -11.72
C VAL A 460 -1.42 20.39 -10.90
N TYR A 461 -0.27 20.18 -10.24
CA TYR A 461 -0.03 18.99 -9.42
C TYR A 461 -0.73 19.06 -8.07
N ASN A 462 -0.76 20.23 -7.45
CA ASN A 462 -1.47 20.48 -6.19
C ASN A 462 -2.07 21.89 -6.16
N SER A 463 -3.34 22.00 -6.51
CA SER A 463 -4.09 23.28 -6.54
C SER A 463 -4.27 23.93 -5.16
N GLN A 464 -3.93 23.22 -4.07
CA GLN A 464 -3.97 23.68 -2.69
C GLN A 464 -2.57 23.91 -2.10
N ASN A 465 -1.53 23.99 -2.93
CA ASN A 465 -0.20 24.34 -2.45
C ASN A 465 -0.18 25.82 -2.00
N LEU A 466 -0.32 26.03 -0.70
CA LEU A 466 -0.45 27.37 -0.10
C LEU A 466 0.81 28.22 -0.33
N GLY A 467 2.00 27.62 -0.29
CA GLY A 467 3.27 28.29 -0.60
C GLY A 467 3.30 28.83 -2.02
N ALA A 468 2.98 27.96 -3.00
CA ALA A 468 2.90 28.35 -4.41
C ALA A 468 1.84 29.42 -4.65
N LEU A 469 0.64 29.27 -4.07
CA LEU A 469 -0.44 30.26 -4.18
C LEU A 469 -0.02 31.62 -3.65
N ASN A 470 0.59 31.65 -2.46
CA ASN A 470 1.03 32.92 -1.83
C ASN A 470 2.15 33.60 -2.63
N ASN A 471 3.22 32.85 -2.94
CA ASN A 471 4.40 33.42 -3.58
C ASN A 471 4.08 33.90 -5.00
N TYR A 472 3.30 33.11 -5.74
CA TYR A 472 2.83 33.54 -7.07
C TYR A 472 2.00 34.81 -6.99
N ALA A 473 1.02 34.87 -6.07
CA ALA A 473 0.19 36.05 -5.86
C ALA A 473 1.03 37.27 -5.48
N TYR A 474 2.00 37.09 -4.59
CA TYR A 474 2.92 38.14 -4.17
C TYR A 474 3.75 38.68 -5.33
N PHE A 475 4.37 37.81 -6.14
CA PHE A 475 5.17 38.25 -7.28
C PHE A 475 4.36 38.93 -8.38
N LEU A 476 3.13 38.49 -8.64
CA LEU A 476 2.20 39.21 -9.51
C LEU A 476 1.89 40.63 -8.98
N SER A 477 1.73 40.74 -7.67
CA SER A 477 1.43 42.01 -7.02
C SER A 477 2.58 43.01 -7.11
N LEU A 478 3.84 42.55 -7.01
CA LEU A 478 5.03 43.39 -7.15
C LEU A 478 5.16 44.00 -8.55
N GLU A 479 4.65 43.31 -9.58
CA GLU A 479 4.63 43.81 -10.95
C GLU A 479 3.33 44.52 -11.33
N ASN A 480 2.40 44.68 -10.39
CA ASN A 480 1.06 45.19 -10.60
C ASN A 480 0.33 44.48 -11.77
N LYS A 481 0.52 43.14 -11.87
CA LYS A 481 0.06 42.29 -12.96
C LYS A 481 -1.00 41.33 -12.49
N ASP A 482 -2.05 41.11 -13.26
CA ASP A 482 -3.11 40.12 -13.00
C ASP A 482 -3.61 40.12 -11.53
N LEU A 483 -3.84 41.32 -10.97
CA LEU A 483 -4.23 41.49 -9.56
C LEU A 483 -5.52 40.73 -9.19
N ASP A 484 -6.41 40.44 -10.15
CA ASP A 484 -7.61 39.62 -9.90
C ASP A 484 -7.20 38.15 -9.62
N LYS A 485 -6.29 37.57 -10.42
CA LYS A 485 -5.72 36.23 -10.20
C LYS A 485 -4.94 36.19 -8.88
N ALA A 486 -4.11 37.21 -8.62
CA ALA A 486 -3.36 37.32 -7.38
C ALA A 486 -4.29 37.36 -6.16
N GLN A 487 -5.39 38.16 -6.23
CA GLN A 487 -6.37 38.22 -5.14
C GLN A 487 -7.03 36.87 -4.88
N GLU A 488 -7.46 36.17 -5.95
CA GLU A 488 -8.09 34.83 -5.79
C GLU A 488 -7.15 33.83 -5.12
N MET A 489 -5.89 33.76 -5.57
CA MET A 489 -4.88 32.84 -5.01
C MET A 489 -4.57 33.17 -3.56
N SER A 490 -4.28 34.43 -3.24
CA SER A 490 -3.95 34.87 -1.89
C SER A 490 -5.17 34.74 -0.94
N PHE A 491 -6.40 34.93 -1.43
CA PHE A 491 -7.59 34.67 -0.62
C PHE A 491 -7.70 33.20 -0.18
N LYS A 492 -7.37 32.25 -1.06
CA LYS A 492 -7.34 30.81 -0.69
C LYS A 492 -6.36 30.53 0.44
N THR A 493 -5.19 31.21 0.46
CA THR A 493 -4.22 31.02 1.54
C THR A 493 -4.73 31.56 2.89
N VAL A 494 -5.36 32.73 2.89
CA VAL A 494 -5.97 33.30 4.10
C VAL A 494 -7.16 32.48 4.59
N GLN A 495 -7.94 31.88 3.69
CA GLN A 495 -9.02 30.97 4.08
C GLN A 495 -8.49 29.69 4.75
N ALA A 496 -7.38 29.14 4.26
CA ALA A 496 -6.77 27.94 4.80
C ALA A 496 -6.06 28.19 6.14
N GLU A 497 -5.32 29.30 6.24
CA GLU A 497 -4.53 29.68 7.42
C GLU A 497 -4.79 31.14 7.79
N SER A 498 -5.91 31.38 8.42
CA SER A 498 -6.41 32.75 8.72
C SER A 498 -5.54 33.57 9.67
N ASP A 499 -4.58 32.94 10.38
CA ASP A 499 -3.70 33.59 11.37
C ASP A 499 -2.25 33.69 10.88
N ASN A 500 -1.95 33.23 9.67
CA ASN A 500 -0.62 33.31 9.08
C ASN A 500 -0.34 34.75 8.61
N VAL A 501 0.60 35.42 9.28
CA VAL A 501 0.95 36.81 9.02
C VAL A 501 1.41 37.05 7.57
N VAL A 502 2.18 36.12 7.00
CA VAL A 502 2.70 36.23 5.63
C VAL A 502 1.53 36.22 4.62
N TYR A 503 0.55 35.34 4.82
CA TYR A 503 -0.62 35.26 3.95
C TYR A 503 -1.55 36.46 4.12
N LEU A 504 -1.73 36.91 5.37
CA LEU A 504 -2.53 38.10 5.66
C LEU A 504 -1.91 39.36 5.04
N ASP A 505 -0.58 39.53 5.12
CA ASP A 505 0.14 40.67 4.55
C ASP A 505 0.04 40.67 3.02
N THR A 506 0.33 39.54 2.36
CA THR A 506 0.20 39.40 0.91
C THR A 506 -1.21 39.77 0.43
N TYR A 507 -2.24 39.28 1.14
CA TYR A 507 -3.63 39.56 0.76
C TYR A 507 -3.99 41.04 1.00
N ALA A 508 -3.60 41.60 2.15
CA ALA A 508 -3.82 43.01 2.46
C ALA A 508 -3.12 43.92 1.45
N TRP A 509 -1.88 43.58 1.05
CA TRP A 509 -1.13 44.32 0.04
C TRP A 509 -1.80 44.29 -1.34
N ILE A 510 -2.26 43.12 -1.78
CA ILE A 510 -3.01 42.99 -3.06
C ILE A 510 -4.29 43.82 -3.02
N LEU A 511 -5.05 43.80 -1.92
CA LEU A 511 -6.23 44.65 -1.76
C LEU A 511 -5.87 46.14 -1.80
N PHE A 512 -4.72 46.52 -1.19
CA PHE A 512 -4.22 47.89 -1.24
C PHE A 512 -3.91 48.35 -2.67
N LEU A 513 -3.23 47.52 -3.47
CA LEU A 513 -2.93 47.80 -4.89
C LEU A 513 -4.18 47.89 -5.74
N LYS A 514 -5.28 47.24 -5.34
CA LYS A 514 -6.60 47.34 -5.97
C LYS A 514 -7.44 48.51 -5.42
N GLU A 515 -6.81 49.41 -4.66
CA GLU A 515 -7.46 50.58 -4.03
C GLU A 515 -8.59 50.26 -3.03
N LYS A 516 -8.66 48.97 -2.57
CA LYS A 516 -9.63 48.51 -1.57
C LYS A 516 -9.09 48.73 -0.15
N TYR A 517 -8.73 49.94 0.19
CA TYR A 517 -8.00 50.28 1.42
C TYR A 517 -8.73 49.86 2.69
N THR A 518 -10.03 50.02 2.78
CA THR A 518 -10.84 49.62 3.94
C THR A 518 -10.88 48.10 4.14
N GLU A 519 -10.92 47.34 3.05
CA GLU A 519 -10.84 45.89 3.13
C GLU A 519 -9.41 45.45 3.55
N ALA A 520 -8.35 46.02 2.95
CA ALA A 520 -6.96 45.77 3.30
C ALA A 520 -6.70 46.01 4.78
N LYS A 521 -7.27 47.09 5.34
CA LYS A 521 -7.14 47.45 6.74
C LYS A 521 -7.65 46.36 7.69
N VAL A 522 -8.71 45.64 7.36
CA VAL A 522 -9.25 44.55 8.21
C VAL A 522 -8.21 43.48 8.47
N TYR A 523 -7.48 43.08 7.44
CA TYR A 523 -6.41 42.08 7.56
C TYR A 523 -5.18 42.64 8.23
N MET A 524 -4.83 43.87 7.94
CA MET A 524 -3.70 44.54 8.57
C MET A 524 -3.94 44.85 10.07
N ASP A 525 -5.16 45.20 10.47
CA ASP A 525 -5.53 45.37 11.89
C ASP A 525 -5.29 44.06 12.69
N LYS A 526 -5.52 42.93 12.08
CA LYS A 526 -5.25 41.61 12.69
C LYS A 526 -3.76 41.38 12.87
N ILE A 527 -2.93 41.68 11.88
CA ILE A 527 -1.46 41.57 11.96
C ILE A 527 -0.91 42.49 13.02
N VAL A 528 -1.37 43.72 13.03
CA VAL A 528 -0.96 44.72 14.04
C VAL A 528 -1.37 44.30 15.45
N GLY A 529 -2.53 43.66 15.59
CA GLY A 529 -2.98 43.05 16.85
C GLY A 529 -2.00 42.01 17.36
N TYR A 530 -1.45 41.12 16.52
CA TYR A 530 -0.40 40.17 16.93
C TYR A 530 0.90 40.88 17.36
N TYR A 531 1.27 41.98 16.69
CA TYR A 531 2.47 42.72 17.04
C TYR A 531 2.33 43.44 18.37
N GLU A 532 1.21 44.10 18.65
CA GLU A 532 1.02 44.97 19.82
C GLU A 532 0.67 44.21 21.11
N ASN A 533 -0.08 43.11 20.98
CA ASN A 533 -0.56 42.35 22.13
C ASN A 533 0.47 41.34 22.63
N GLU A 534 0.38 41.00 23.94
CA GLU A 534 1.10 39.85 24.45
C GLU A 534 0.45 38.55 23.98
N PRO A 535 1.23 37.60 23.45
CA PRO A 535 0.69 36.37 22.90
C PRO A 535 0.14 35.46 24.02
N GLU A 536 -1.08 34.94 23.80
CA GLU A 536 -1.76 34.03 24.72
C GLU A 536 -1.50 32.54 24.37
N SER A 537 -0.96 32.26 23.17
CA SER A 537 -0.69 30.92 22.66
C SER A 537 0.65 30.84 21.92
N GLU A 538 1.20 29.61 21.74
CA GLU A 538 2.42 29.42 20.94
C GLU A 538 2.20 29.88 19.48
N LYS A 539 1.03 29.67 18.92
CA LYS A 539 0.68 30.12 17.57
C LYS A 539 0.73 31.64 17.43
N GLU A 540 0.26 32.38 18.45
CA GLU A 540 0.36 33.85 18.48
C GLU A 540 1.79 34.33 18.65
N LYS A 541 2.64 33.60 19.38
CA LYS A 541 4.08 33.88 19.43
C LYS A 541 4.74 33.77 18.08
N GLU A 542 4.41 32.72 17.33
CA GLU A 542 4.89 32.53 15.96
C GLU A 542 4.39 33.64 15.02
N SER A 543 3.09 34.00 15.11
CA SER A 543 2.51 35.10 14.35
C SER A 543 3.19 36.43 14.67
N LYS A 544 3.42 36.72 15.95
CA LYS A 544 4.15 37.93 16.39
C LYS A 544 5.58 37.97 15.86
N ALA A 545 6.29 36.83 15.91
CA ALA A 545 7.66 36.70 15.42
C ALA A 545 7.76 36.85 13.87
N SER A 546 6.68 36.61 13.15
CA SER A 546 6.62 36.76 11.69
C SER A 546 6.33 38.18 11.20
N VAL A 547 6.08 39.14 12.12
CA VAL A 547 5.87 40.55 11.74
C VAL A 547 7.22 41.19 11.49
N SER A 548 7.53 41.52 10.23
CA SER A 548 8.77 42.20 9.80
C SER A 548 8.59 43.72 9.66
N GLY A 549 9.69 44.44 9.44
CA GLY A 549 9.65 45.86 9.10
C GLY A 549 8.87 46.17 7.84
N GLY A 550 9.01 45.33 6.80
CA GLY A 550 8.22 45.44 5.55
C GLY A 550 6.73 45.34 5.78
N VAL A 551 6.30 44.38 6.62
CA VAL A 551 4.88 44.23 6.98
C VAL A 551 4.35 45.48 7.70
N LEU A 552 5.12 46.06 8.61
CA LEU A 552 4.72 47.29 9.29
C LEU A 552 4.81 48.53 8.38
N GLU A 553 5.66 48.54 7.35
CA GLU A 553 5.61 49.56 6.29
C GLU A 553 4.31 49.48 5.51
N HIS A 554 3.87 48.26 5.11
CA HIS A 554 2.56 48.04 4.48
C HIS A 554 1.41 48.52 5.39
N ALA A 555 1.52 48.26 6.71
CA ALA A 555 0.55 48.77 7.68
C ALA A 555 0.47 50.32 7.65
N GLY A 556 1.60 50.98 7.63
CA GLY A 556 1.66 52.42 7.52
C GLY A 556 1.02 52.93 6.22
N ASP A 557 1.31 52.29 5.09
CA ASP A 557 0.76 52.65 3.79
C ASP A 557 -0.79 52.51 3.78
N ILE A 558 -1.29 51.38 4.28
CA ILE A 558 -2.73 51.08 4.37
C ILE A 558 -3.44 52.07 5.30
N TYR A 559 -2.91 52.33 6.50
CA TYR A 559 -3.51 53.31 7.43
C TYR A 559 -3.52 54.74 6.86
N PHE A 560 -2.45 55.12 6.15
CA PHE A 560 -2.42 56.42 5.48
C PHE A 560 -3.56 56.61 4.48
N MET A 561 -3.74 55.58 3.59
CA MET A 561 -4.81 55.64 2.58
C MET A 561 -6.21 55.52 3.18
N CYS A 562 -6.35 55.01 4.39
CA CYS A 562 -7.58 55.04 5.20
C CYS A 562 -7.81 56.33 5.95
N GLY A 563 -6.90 57.35 5.85
CA GLY A 563 -7.02 58.64 6.54
C GLY A 563 -6.50 58.65 7.99
N GLU A 564 -5.85 57.57 8.45
CA GLU A 564 -5.32 57.41 9.81
C GLU A 564 -3.82 57.82 9.86
N ALA A 565 -3.51 59.06 9.53
CA ALA A 565 -2.14 59.56 9.35
C ALA A 565 -1.24 59.41 10.58
N ASP A 566 -1.78 59.53 11.77
CA ASP A 566 -0.99 59.35 13.03
C ASP A 566 -0.58 57.90 13.21
N LYS A 567 -1.47 56.96 12.95
CA LYS A 567 -1.14 55.52 12.94
C LYS A 567 -0.11 55.16 11.86
N ALA A 568 -0.29 55.71 10.66
CA ALA A 568 0.67 55.51 9.57
C ALA A 568 2.07 55.93 9.96
N LEU A 569 2.23 57.10 10.52
CA LEU A 569 3.53 57.62 11.02
C LEU A 569 4.09 56.77 12.14
N LYS A 570 3.25 56.24 13.03
CA LYS A 570 3.66 55.31 14.09
C LYS A 570 4.31 54.05 13.48
N TYR A 571 3.61 53.36 12.58
CA TYR A 571 4.10 52.07 12.03
C TYR A 571 5.28 52.28 11.07
N TRP A 572 5.32 53.32 10.26
CA TRP A 572 6.51 53.65 9.45
C TRP A 572 7.75 53.89 10.32
N LYS A 573 7.63 54.55 11.49
CA LYS A 573 8.77 54.69 12.40
C LYS A 573 9.23 53.36 12.98
N ILE A 574 8.30 52.53 13.45
CA ILE A 574 8.62 51.20 13.96
C ILE A 574 9.26 50.36 12.87
N ALA A 575 8.71 50.36 11.63
CA ALA A 575 9.27 49.68 10.49
C ALA A 575 10.71 50.10 10.21
N GLN A 576 11.01 51.40 10.27
CA GLN A 576 12.36 51.93 10.09
C GLN A 576 13.34 51.43 11.15
N GLU A 577 12.88 51.32 12.41
CA GLU A 577 13.69 50.81 13.53
C GLU A 577 13.96 49.30 13.40
N MET A 578 13.00 48.55 12.89
CA MET A 578 13.15 47.10 12.64
C MET A 578 14.06 46.79 11.45
N GLY A 579 14.10 47.64 10.46
CA GLY A 579 14.83 47.41 9.20
C GLY A 579 14.05 46.52 8.24
N ASP A 580 14.72 46.09 7.19
CA ASP A 580 14.11 45.31 6.09
C ASP A 580 12.87 45.99 5.48
N VAL A 581 13.06 47.22 5.05
CA VAL A 581 12.04 48.12 4.53
C VAL A 581 12.37 48.66 3.17
N SER A 582 11.39 49.24 2.46
CA SER A 582 11.63 49.82 1.16
C SER A 582 12.56 51.06 1.21
N PRO A 583 13.29 51.32 0.12
CA PRO A 583 14.10 52.56 0.02
C PRO A 583 13.28 53.84 0.17
N LEU A 584 11.99 53.77 -0.07
CA LEU A 584 11.06 54.89 -0.04
C LEU A 584 10.59 55.30 1.38
N LEU A 585 10.77 54.41 2.38
CA LEU A 585 10.27 54.61 3.74
C LEU A 585 10.79 55.94 4.36
N SER A 586 12.07 56.22 4.19
CA SER A 586 12.68 57.47 4.69
C SER A 586 12.01 58.74 4.10
N GLU A 587 11.63 58.67 2.84
CA GLU A 587 10.93 59.79 2.17
C GLU A 587 9.47 59.86 2.61
N LYS A 588 8.75 58.71 2.77
CA LYS A 588 7.40 58.65 3.35
C LYS A 588 7.38 59.35 4.73
N LEU A 589 8.34 59.06 5.56
CA LEU A 589 8.48 59.65 6.91
C LEU A 589 8.76 61.15 6.85
N LYS A 590 9.65 61.59 5.94
CA LYS A 590 10.00 63.03 5.79
C LYS A 590 8.81 63.82 5.26
N GLN A 591 8.13 63.31 4.25
CA GLN A 591 6.99 63.99 3.67
C GLN A 591 5.67 63.75 4.43
N LYS A 592 5.67 62.85 5.37
CA LYS A 592 4.48 62.37 6.12
C LYS A 592 3.29 61.98 5.22
N LYS A 593 3.61 61.34 4.12
CA LYS A 593 2.62 60.86 3.14
C LYS A 593 3.03 59.58 2.46
N TYR A 594 2.08 58.84 1.93
CA TYR A 594 2.33 57.68 1.06
C TYR A 594 3.05 58.13 -0.21
N ILE A 595 4.05 57.37 -0.61
CA ILE A 595 4.78 57.56 -1.85
C ILE A 595 4.75 56.18 -2.57
N ALA A 596 4.15 56.16 -3.76
CA ALA A 596 4.08 54.97 -4.60
C ALA A 596 5.50 54.52 -5.05
N PRO A 597 5.74 53.22 -5.16
CA PRO A 597 7.00 52.66 -5.63
C PRO A 597 7.32 53.04 -7.07
#